data_2e3d1d7ee8aecfd4c91659647a3ec7db
#
_entry.id   2e3d1d7ee8aecfd4c91659647a3ec7db
#
_cell.length_a   1.000
_cell.length_b   1.000
_cell.length_c   1.000
_cell.angle_alpha   90.00
_cell.angle_beta   90.00
_cell.angle_gamma   90.00
#
_symmetry.space_group_name_H-M   'P 1'
#
loop_
_entity.id
_entity.type
_entity.pdbx_description
1 polymer ?
#
loop_
_entity_poly.entity_id
_entity_poly.type
_entity_poly.pdbx_seq_one_letter_code
_entity_poly.pdbx_strand_id
1 'polypeptide(L)'
;MQFFSTRDQNRKVTSSEAIAQGLSNEGGLFVPESFPQVDVKALCELDYPAMAAAVIKEYLTDYSQDFLTEAAHKTYGEAFGGKAGYLAPVEGDTCALEL
;
A
#
# COMPACT_ATOMS: atom_id res chain seq x y z
N MET A 1 -12.70 -0.53 5.54
CA MET A 1 -11.54 -0.83 6.40
C MET A 1 -11.38 0.30 7.41
N GLN A 2 -11.22 -0.03 8.68
CA GLN A 2 -10.88 0.96 9.71
C GLN A 2 -9.45 0.73 10.20
N PHE A 3 -8.89 1.77 10.78
CA PHE A 3 -7.53 1.77 11.32
C PHE A 3 -7.58 2.18 12.79
N PHE A 4 -6.68 1.65 13.58
CA PHE A 4 -6.50 2.04 14.97
C PHE A 4 -5.02 2.27 15.29
N SER A 5 -4.76 3.01 16.36
CA SER A 5 -3.39 3.25 16.78
C SER A 5 -2.77 2.02 17.45
N THR A 6 -1.49 1.78 17.24
CA THR A 6 -0.72 0.76 17.97
C THR A 6 -0.67 1.02 19.48
N ARG A 7 -1.00 2.24 19.93
CA ARG A 7 -1.02 2.64 21.33
C ARG A 7 -2.41 2.87 21.92
N ASP A 8 -3.44 3.04 21.06
CA ASP A 8 -4.85 3.15 21.45
C ASP A 8 -5.74 2.44 20.44
N GLN A 9 -6.25 1.28 20.82
CA GLN A 9 -7.13 0.46 19.97
C GLN A 9 -8.61 0.86 20.05
N ASN A 10 -8.98 1.76 20.97
CA ASN A 10 -10.37 2.17 21.13
C ASN A 10 -10.80 3.20 20.08
N ARG A 11 -9.86 4.01 19.61
CA ARG A 11 -10.13 5.00 18.57
C ARG A 11 -9.91 4.39 17.20
N LYS A 12 -10.97 4.30 16.42
CA LYS A 12 -10.93 3.89 15.01
C LYS A 12 -11.09 5.10 14.11
N VAL A 13 -10.34 5.10 13.02
CA VAL A 13 -10.34 6.14 11.99
C VAL A 13 -10.46 5.51 10.60
N THR A 14 -10.88 6.29 9.61
CA THR A 14 -10.85 5.89 8.20
C THR A 14 -9.43 5.90 7.65
N SER A 15 -9.20 5.31 6.48
CA SER A 15 -7.88 5.35 5.84
C SER A 15 -7.48 6.78 5.46
N SER A 16 -8.40 7.60 4.98
CA SER A 16 -8.12 9.01 4.66
C SER A 16 -7.75 9.84 5.89
N GLU A 17 -8.44 9.63 7.02
CA GLU A 17 -8.09 10.26 8.30
C GLU A 17 -6.71 9.84 8.80
N ALA A 18 -6.39 8.54 8.72
CA ALA A 18 -5.09 8.00 9.13
C ALA A 18 -3.95 8.60 8.29
N ILE A 19 -4.11 8.68 6.97
CA ILE A 19 -3.14 9.28 6.05
C ILE A 19 -2.96 10.78 6.32
N ALA A 20 -4.06 11.51 6.47
CA ALA A 20 -4.01 12.96 6.72
C ALA A 20 -3.37 13.30 8.06
N GLN A 21 -3.60 12.48 9.08
CA GLN A 21 -3.04 12.70 10.42
C GLN A 21 -1.58 12.23 10.53
N GLY A 22 -1.20 11.15 9.84
CA GLY A 22 0.13 10.53 9.91
C GLY A 22 0.33 9.69 11.17
N LEU A 23 0.76 10.31 12.27
CA LEU A 23 0.87 9.65 13.58
C LEU A 23 -0.38 9.91 14.43
N SER A 24 -0.75 8.94 15.25
CA SER A 24 -1.82 9.15 16.24
C SER A 24 -1.39 10.12 17.33
N ASN A 25 -2.35 10.74 18.04
CA ASN A 25 -2.07 11.80 19.02
C ASN A 25 -1.14 11.36 20.16
N GLU A 26 -1.18 10.06 20.51
CA GLU A 26 -0.32 9.44 21.52
C GLU A 26 1.01 8.90 20.94
N GLY A 27 1.31 9.21 19.67
CA GLY A 27 2.54 8.84 18.98
C GLY A 27 2.58 7.39 18.47
N GLY A 28 1.43 6.71 18.39
CA GLY A 28 1.31 5.39 17.77
C GLY A 28 1.21 5.47 16.24
N LEU A 29 1.47 4.36 15.58
CA LEU A 29 1.24 4.17 14.14
C LEU A 29 -0.20 3.70 13.90
N PHE A 30 -0.80 4.12 12.80
CA PHE A 30 -2.07 3.56 12.37
C PHE A 30 -1.87 2.23 11.68
N VAL A 31 -2.60 1.22 12.12
CA VAL A 31 -2.61 -0.13 11.54
C VAL A 31 -4.04 -0.53 11.17
N PRO A 32 -4.24 -1.34 10.12
CA PRO A 32 -5.56 -1.78 9.72
C PRO A 32 -6.16 -2.74 10.76
N GLU A 33 -7.48 -2.74 10.89
CA GLU A 33 -8.20 -3.64 11.82
C GLU A 33 -8.13 -5.12 11.41
N SER A 34 -7.83 -5.40 10.14
CA SER A 34 -7.66 -6.76 9.62
C SER A 34 -6.78 -6.75 8.38
N PHE A 35 -6.24 -7.92 8.04
CA PHE A 35 -5.50 -8.14 6.79
C PHE A 35 -6.43 -8.80 5.76
N PRO A 36 -6.79 -8.08 4.68
CA PRO A 36 -7.61 -8.63 3.60
C PRO A 36 -6.93 -9.81 2.91
N GLN A 37 -7.74 -10.73 2.43
CA GLN A 37 -7.27 -11.81 1.56
C GLN A 37 -7.34 -11.35 0.11
N VAL A 38 -6.27 -11.55 -0.64
CA VAL A 38 -6.19 -11.21 -2.06
C VAL A 38 -5.97 -12.45 -2.92
N ASP A 39 -6.53 -12.50 -4.11
CA ASP A 39 -6.22 -13.53 -5.10
C ASP A 39 -4.90 -13.19 -5.80
N VAL A 40 -3.82 -13.80 -5.30
CA VAL A 40 -2.47 -13.59 -5.84
C VAL A 40 -2.38 -13.97 -7.32
N LYS A 41 -3.11 -14.99 -7.78
CA LYS A 41 -3.08 -15.40 -9.19
C LYS A 41 -3.70 -14.33 -10.08
N ALA A 42 -4.86 -13.78 -9.68
CA ALA A 42 -5.48 -12.69 -10.41
C ALA A 42 -4.60 -11.43 -10.41
N LEU A 43 -3.91 -11.13 -9.32
CA LEU A 43 -2.99 -10.00 -9.23
C LEU A 43 -1.78 -10.14 -10.17
N CYS A 44 -1.24 -11.35 -10.34
CA CYS A 44 -0.10 -11.60 -11.24
C CYS A 44 -0.41 -11.39 -12.73
N GLU A 45 -1.68 -11.33 -13.12
CA GLU A 45 -2.10 -11.02 -14.50
C GLU A 45 -2.13 -9.51 -14.81
N LEU A 46 -1.96 -8.67 -13.78
CA LEU A 46 -1.99 -7.21 -13.90
C LEU A 46 -0.58 -6.64 -14.07
N ASP A 47 -0.48 -5.47 -14.70
CA ASP A 47 0.73 -4.67 -14.60
C ASP A 47 0.94 -4.14 -13.18
N TYR A 48 2.13 -3.68 -12.88
CA TYR A 48 2.48 -3.28 -11.51
C TYR A 48 1.59 -2.14 -10.96
N PRO A 49 1.30 -1.04 -11.68
CA PRO A 49 0.41 -0.01 -11.20
C PRO A 49 -1.01 -0.52 -10.90
N ALA A 50 -1.57 -1.34 -11.79
CA ALA A 50 -2.90 -1.91 -11.59
C ALA A 50 -2.93 -2.89 -10.39
N MET A 51 -1.91 -3.72 -10.25
CA MET A 51 -1.74 -4.60 -9.08
C MET A 51 -1.62 -3.78 -7.79
N ALA A 52 -0.82 -2.73 -7.78
CA ALA A 52 -0.68 -1.84 -6.64
C ALA A 52 -2.02 -1.21 -6.26
N ALA A 53 -2.75 -0.67 -7.23
CA ALA A 53 -4.08 -0.09 -7.00
C ALA A 53 -5.08 -1.11 -6.43
N ALA A 54 -5.08 -2.35 -6.94
CA ALA A 54 -5.94 -3.42 -6.47
C ALA A 54 -5.64 -3.79 -5.01
N VAL A 55 -4.37 -3.98 -4.65
CA VAL A 55 -3.96 -4.30 -3.27
C VAL A 55 -4.26 -3.12 -2.33
N ILE A 56 -3.92 -1.90 -2.71
CA ILE A 56 -4.15 -0.70 -1.90
C ILE A 56 -5.65 -0.48 -1.66
N LYS A 57 -6.51 -0.78 -2.63
CA LYS A 57 -7.96 -0.63 -2.50
C LYS A 57 -8.55 -1.46 -1.36
N GLU A 58 -8.00 -2.62 -1.08
CA GLU A 58 -8.44 -3.48 0.02
C GLU A 58 -8.27 -2.80 1.39
N TYR A 59 -7.30 -1.91 1.51
CA TYR A 59 -7.02 -1.14 2.72
C TYR A 59 -7.66 0.26 2.68
N LEU A 60 -7.53 0.97 1.58
CA LEU A 60 -8.02 2.34 1.41
C LEU A 60 -9.46 2.35 0.85
N THR A 61 -10.39 1.76 1.60
CA THR A 61 -11.77 1.52 1.13
C THR A 61 -12.61 2.80 0.92
N ASP A 62 -12.21 3.91 1.52
CA ASP A 62 -12.83 5.23 1.39
C ASP A 62 -12.32 6.06 0.19
N TYR A 63 -11.32 5.55 -0.55
CA TYR A 63 -10.91 6.11 -1.84
C TYR A 63 -11.59 5.36 -3.00
N SER A 64 -11.89 6.06 -4.10
CA SER A 64 -12.43 5.42 -5.30
C SER A 64 -11.36 4.57 -6.02
N GLN A 65 -11.79 3.52 -6.72
CA GLN A 65 -10.88 2.70 -7.53
C GLN A 65 -10.18 3.53 -8.60
N ASP A 66 -10.92 4.42 -9.29
CA ASP A 66 -10.38 5.27 -10.35
C ASP A 66 -9.27 6.18 -9.82
N PHE A 67 -9.49 6.80 -8.65
CA PHE A 67 -8.46 7.63 -8.00
C PHE A 67 -7.19 6.82 -7.68
N LEU A 68 -7.35 5.65 -7.08
CA LEU A 68 -6.21 4.79 -6.73
C LEU A 68 -5.47 4.29 -7.96
N THR A 69 -6.19 3.95 -9.04
CA THR A 69 -5.60 3.54 -10.30
C THR A 69 -4.79 4.68 -10.92
N GLU A 70 -5.36 5.88 -10.98
CA GLU A 70 -4.66 7.06 -11.51
C GLU A 70 -3.41 7.40 -10.66
N ALA A 71 -3.54 7.39 -9.33
CA ALA A 71 -2.44 7.64 -8.42
C ALA A 71 -1.32 6.60 -8.57
N ALA A 72 -1.66 5.31 -8.69
CA ALA A 72 -0.69 4.24 -8.88
C ALA A 72 0.06 4.38 -10.22
N HIS A 73 -0.64 4.70 -11.32
CA HIS A 73 0.01 4.94 -12.60
C HIS A 73 0.94 6.16 -12.58
N LYS A 74 0.55 7.24 -11.92
CA LYS A 74 1.43 8.41 -11.74
C LYS A 74 2.66 8.09 -10.90
N THR A 75 2.48 7.30 -9.83
CA THR A 75 3.55 6.99 -8.88
C THR A 75 4.53 5.96 -9.43
N TYR A 76 4.03 4.86 -10.00
CA TYR A 76 4.83 3.71 -10.43
C TYR A 76 5.09 3.65 -11.94
N GLY A 77 4.66 4.65 -12.68
CA GLY A 77 4.95 4.80 -14.10
C GLY A 77 6.30 5.48 -14.32
N GLU A 78 6.27 6.68 -14.89
CA GLU A 78 7.49 7.42 -15.28
C GLU A 78 8.35 7.90 -14.11
N ALA A 79 7.74 8.18 -12.94
CA ALA A 79 8.43 8.77 -11.77
C ALA A 79 9.58 7.89 -11.25
N PHE A 80 9.48 6.56 -11.41
CA PHE A 80 10.51 5.59 -11.02
C PHE A 80 11.22 4.95 -12.23
N GLY A 81 11.27 5.65 -13.37
CA GLY A 81 11.87 5.11 -14.60
C GLY A 81 11.17 3.84 -15.10
N GLY A 82 9.88 3.67 -14.79
CA GLY A 82 9.07 2.52 -15.16
C GLY A 82 9.35 1.24 -14.35
N LYS A 83 10.16 1.32 -13.29
CA LYS A 83 10.46 0.18 -12.41
C LYS A 83 10.15 0.55 -10.96
N ALA A 84 9.21 -0.17 -10.36
CA ALA A 84 8.85 0.03 -8.95
C ALA A 84 9.78 -0.67 -7.96
N GLY A 85 10.66 -1.53 -8.45
CA GLY A 85 11.69 -2.22 -7.67
C GLY A 85 12.72 -2.89 -8.58
N TYR A 86 13.91 -3.10 -8.08
CA TYR A 86 15.00 -3.77 -8.78
C TYR A 86 15.64 -4.82 -7.86
N LEU A 87 15.83 -6.03 -8.39
CA LEU A 87 16.58 -7.07 -7.71
C LEU A 87 18.07 -6.95 -8.08
N ALA A 88 18.83 -6.31 -7.20
CA ALA A 88 20.28 -6.18 -7.36
C ALA A 88 20.97 -7.48 -6.89
N PRO A 89 21.66 -8.21 -7.77
CA PRO A 89 22.44 -9.37 -7.34
C PRO A 89 23.58 -8.95 -6.41
N VAL A 90 23.74 -9.66 -5.30
CA VAL A 90 24.80 -9.41 -4.31
C VAL A 90 25.85 -10.50 -4.42
N GLU A 91 25.55 -11.73 -4.00
CA GLU A 91 26.46 -12.86 -4.06
C GLU A 91 25.65 -14.18 -4.10
N GLY A 92 26.05 -15.11 -4.98
CA GLY A 92 25.35 -16.38 -5.15
C GLY A 92 23.88 -16.20 -5.50
N ASP A 93 22.97 -16.83 -4.73
CA ASP A 93 21.52 -16.73 -4.91
C ASP A 93 20.89 -15.59 -4.10
N THR A 94 21.71 -14.69 -3.53
CA THR A 94 21.25 -13.58 -2.71
C THR A 94 21.07 -12.31 -3.55
N CYS A 95 19.92 -11.66 -3.42
CA CYS A 95 19.62 -10.38 -4.05
C CYS A 95 19.15 -9.36 -3.01
N ALA A 96 19.48 -8.09 -3.24
CA ALA A 96 18.86 -6.97 -2.53
C ALA A 96 17.67 -6.46 -3.36
N LEU A 97 16.51 -6.26 -2.72
CA LEU A 97 15.39 -5.57 -3.33
C LEU A 97 15.56 -4.07 -3.08
N GLU A 98 15.86 -3.34 -4.14
CA GLU A 98 15.92 -1.87 -4.13
C GLU A 98 14.54 -1.30 -4.45
N LEU A 99 14.01 -0.42 -3.59
CA LEU A 99 12.70 0.22 -3.69
C LEU A 99 12.83 1.71 -3.97
#